data_25f9581803babb30ac2764f2c0fe9d1d
#
_entry.id   25f9581803babb30ac2764f2c0fe9d1d
#
_cell.length_a   1.000
_cell.length_b   1.000
_cell.length_c   1.000
_cell.angle_alpha   90.00
_cell.angle_beta   90.00
_cell.angle_gamma   90.00
#
_symmetry.space_group_name_H-M   'P 1'
#
loop_
_entity.id
_entity.type
_entity.pdbx_description
1 polymer ?
#
loop_
_entity_poly.entity_id
_entity_poly.type
_entity_poly.pdbx_seq_one_letter_code
_entity_poly.pdbx_strand_id
1 'polypeptide(L)'
;IGVQTIDADVTSKKRSTTVTYHVKMQTNAGIIAYNNRTDFVKENHRYRIDWDDSVIFPQLGAEDKVRVKTLYAKRGRIKDAQGNALAVQGKIYSVGFVPGKMDGNSVKLAAKKLGLSKEEIQKKLDQKWVTDDSFVPLIKLKEYSEDLLDVKGIIVSTETGRIYPLGEAAAHLIGYIQNGEGKAGLEKLYDDQLSGTNGLEIYIEDSNGQKKQSLAVRSQTDGKDLTTTI
;
A
#
# COMPACT_ATOMS: atom_id res chain seq x y z
N ILE A 1 -5.48 -6.43 -13.63
CA ILE A 1 -6.11 -7.27 -12.58
C ILE A 1 -5.56 -8.70 -12.54
N GLY A 2 -4.59 -9.04 -13.40
CA GLY A 2 -3.94 -10.35 -13.42
C GLY A 2 -4.89 -11.50 -13.72
N VAL A 3 -5.72 -11.33 -14.75
CA VAL A 3 -6.61 -12.40 -15.24
C VAL A 3 -5.77 -13.47 -15.90
N GLN A 4 -5.97 -14.72 -15.48
CA GLN A 4 -5.28 -15.90 -16.00
C GLN A 4 -6.14 -16.64 -17.02
N THR A 5 -7.41 -16.84 -16.69
CA THR A 5 -8.40 -17.48 -17.57
C THR A 5 -9.74 -16.76 -17.47
N ILE A 6 -10.50 -16.78 -18.56
CA ILE A 6 -11.89 -16.34 -18.63
C ILE A 6 -12.70 -17.42 -19.32
N ASP A 7 -13.73 -17.90 -18.63
CA ASP A 7 -14.75 -18.78 -19.18
C ASP A 7 -16.06 -18.01 -19.25
N ALA A 8 -16.76 -18.08 -20.38
CA ALA A 8 -18.03 -17.40 -20.57
C ALA A 8 -19.05 -18.38 -21.17
N ASP A 9 -20.10 -18.67 -20.44
CA ASP A 9 -21.25 -19.45 -20.91
C ASP A 9 -22.37 -18.53 -21.34
N VAL A 10 -22.74 -18.58 -22.61
CA VAL A 10 -23.72 -17.69 -23.21
C VAL A 10 -25.05 -18.41 -23.39
N THR A 11 -26.14 -17.80 -22.93
CA THR A 11 -27.50 -18.29 -23.11
C THR A 11 -28.34 -17.24 -23.83
N SER A 12 -28.92 -17.59 -24.95
CA SER A 12 -29.84 -16.73 -25.68
C SER A 12 -31.16 -17.44 -25.99
N LYS A 13 -32.27 -16.70 -25.95
CA LYS A 13 -33.56 -17.20 -26.42
C LYS A 13 -33.67 -16.97 -27.92
N LYS A 14 -34.27 -17.93 -28.65
CA LYS A 14 -34.54 -17.81 -30.08
C LYS A 14 -35.33 -16.52 -30.37
N ARG A 15 -34.83 -15.68 -31.25
CA ARG A 15 -35.41 -14.36 -31.67
C ARG A 15 -35.32 -13.28 -30.57
N SER A 16 -34.51 -13.43 -29.55
CA SER A 16 -34.22 -12.37 -28.56
C SER A 16 -33.00 -11.58 -29.02
N THR A 17 -33.02 -10.26 -28.85
CA THR A 17 -31.83 -9.40 -28.95
C THR A 17 -31.07 -9.30 -27.63
N THR A 18 -31.67 -9.74 -26.53
CA THR A 18 -31.02 -9.79 -25.22
C THR A 18 -30.32 -11.14 -25.02
N VAL A 19 -29.09 -11.11 -24.67
CA VAL A 19 -28.24 -12.27 -24.35
C VAL A 19 -27.84 -12.21 -22.89
N THR A 20 -28.01 -13.33 -22.20
CA THR A 20 -27.49 -13.52 -20.84
C THR A 20 -26.23 -14.37 -20.90
N TYR A 21 -25.30 -14.09 -20.03
CA TYR A 21 -24.05 -14.84 -19.94
C TYR A 21 -23.60 -14.97 -18.50
N HIS A 22 -22.92 -16.07 -18.23
CA HIS A 22 -22.22 -16.31 -16.99
C HIS A 22 -20.72 -16.20 -17.26
N VAL A 23 -20.03 -15.39 -16.48
CA VAL A 23 -18.57 -15.21 -16.58
C VAL A 23 -17.92 -15.74 -15.33
N LYS A 24 -16.83 -16.51 -15.51
CA LYS A 24 -15.93 -16.94 -14.46
C LYS A 24 -14.51 -16.60 -14.87
N MET A 25 -13.86 -15.73 -14.09
CA MET A 25 -12.48 -15.32 -14.29
C MET A 25 -11.62 -15.82 -13.15
N GLN A 26 -10.51 -16.48 -13.48
CA GLN A 26 -9.46 -16.79 -12.52
C GLN A 26 -8.50 -15.59 -12.46
N THR A 27 -8.31 -15.00 -11.28
CA THR A 27 -7.43 -13.83 -11.07
C THR A 27 -6.40 -14.10 -9.98
N ASN A 28 -5.42 -13.21 -9.85
CA ASN A 28 -4.44 -13.29 -8.76
C ASN A 28 -5.05 -13.06 -7.36
N ALA A 29 -6.26 -12.47 -7.28
CA ALA A 29 -7.00 -12.28 -6.04
C ALA A 29 -8.07 -13.35 -5.79
N GLY A 30 -8.20 -14.35 -6.66
CA GLY A 30 -9.20 -15.40 -6.60
C GLY A 30 -10.15 -15.38 -7.79
N ILE A 31 -11.27 -16.09 -7.65
CA ILE A 31 -12.28 -16.23 -8.71
C ILE A 31 -13.26 -15.04 -8.63
N ILE A 32 -13.51 -14.41 -9.78
CA ILE A 32 -14.61 -13.48 -9.98
C ILE A 32 -15.64 -14.20 -10.86
N ALA A 33 -16.87 -14.37 -10.34
CA ALA A 33 -17.94 -14.98 -11.10
C ALA A 33 -19.24 -14.18 -10.96
N TYR A 34 -19.92 -13.98 -12.06
CA TYR A 34 -21.17 -13.21 -12.11
C TYR A 34 -22.02 -13.60 -13.30
N ASN A 35 -23.32 -13.34 -13.19
CA ASN A 35 -24.24 -13.37 -14.30
C ASN A 35 -24.43 -11.95 -14.82
N ASN A 36 -24.51 -11.82 -16.13
CA ASN A 36 -24.72 -10.53 -16.78
C ASN A 36 -25.67 -10.70 -17.99
N ARG A 37 -26.12 -9.58 -18.51
CA ARG A 37 -26.90 -9.52 -19.74
C ARG A 37 -26.46 -8.33 -20.57
N THR A 38 -26.59 -8.46 -21.89
CA THR A 38 -26.35 -7.33 -22.82
C THR A 38 -27.38 -7.42 -23.95
N ASP A 39 -27.67 -6.28 -24.53
CA ASP A 39 -28.54 -6.19 -25.69
C ASP A 39 -27.72 -6.04 -26.98
N PHE A 40 -28.25 -6.56 -28.06
CA PHE A 40 -27.69 -6.42 -29.40
C PHE A 40 -28.57 -5.48 -30.22
N VAL A 41 -27.95 -4.50 -30.79
CA VAL A 41 -28.57 -3.58 -31.75
C VAL A 41 -28.21 -3.96 -33.19
N LYS A 42 -29.13 -3.79 -34.11
CA LYS A 42 -28.91 -4.08 -35.54
C LYS A 42 -28.49 -2.81 -36.26
N GLU A 43 -27.23 -2.78 -36.72
CA GLU A 43 -26.67 -1.70 -37.53
C GLU A 43 -26.15 -2.27 -38.85
N ASN A 44 -26.51 -1.63 -39.98
CA ASN A 44 -26.02 -2.03 -41.30
C ASN A 44 -26.14 -3.53 -41.60
N HIS A 45 -27.29 -4.13 -41.26
CA HIS A 45 -27.58 -5.57 -41.40
C HIS A 45 -26.75 -6.51 -40.53
N ARG A 46 -26.00 -5.99 -39.56
CA ARG A 46 -25.20 -6.77 -38.58
C ARG A 46 -25.68 -6.48 -37.17
N TYR A 47 -25.58 -7.47 -36.29
CA TYR A 47 -25.81 -7.30 -34.86
C TYR A 47 -24.52 -6.87 -34.19
N ARG A 48 -24.61 -5.86 -33.32
CA ARG A 48 -23.53 -5.38 -32.45
C ARG A 48 -24.01 -5.36 -31.04
N ILE A 49 -23.07 -5.51 -30.09
CA ILE A 49 -23.36 -5.34 -28.66
C ILE A 49 -23.67 -3.84 -28.45
N ASP A 50 -24.77 -3.58 -27.77
CA ASP A 50 -25.03 -2.26 -27.18
C ASP A 50 -24.09 -2.08 -26.01
N TRP A 51 -22.95 -1.44 -26.28
CA TRP A 51 -21.78 -1.46 -25.40
C TRP A 51 -21.86 -0.35 -24.37
N ASP A 52 -21.75 -0.73 -23.08
CA ASP A 52 -21.35 0.11 -21.98
C ASP A 52 -20.41 -0.67 -21.03
N ASP A 53 -19.87 -0.01 -20.00
CA ASP A 53 -18.93 -0.62 -19.07
C ASP A 53 -19.54 -1.77 -18.26
N SER A 54 -20.87 -1.77 -18.07
CA SER A 54 -21.60 -2.83 -17.38
C SER A 54 -21.53 -4.18 -18.09
N VAL A 55 -21.20 -4.19 -19.39
CA VAL A 55 -20.95 -5.43 -20.15
C VAL A 55 -19.75 -6.19 -19.58
N ILE A 56 -18.77 -5.49 -19.00
CA ILE A 56 -17.61 -6.13 -18.37
C ILE A 56 -17.97 -6.59 -16.96
N PHE A 57 -18.48 -5.69 -16.12
CA PHE A 57 -18.96 -6.00 -14.76
C PHE A 57 -20.31 -5.32 -14.55
N PRO A 58 -21.37 -6.05 -14.12
CA PRO A 58 -22.71 -5.49 -13.98
C PRO A 58 -22.80 -4.21 -13.14
N GLN A 59 -21.83 -4.00 -12.24
CA GLN A 59 -21.81 -2.87 -11.32
C GLN A 59 -20.90 -1.71 -11.77
N LEU A 60 -20.22 -1.86 -12.91
CA LEU A 60 -19.28 -0.88 -13.43
C LEU A 60 -20.05 0.23 -14.18
N GLY A 61 -19.97 1.44 -13.69
CA GLY A 61 -20.52 2.63 -14.35
C GLY A 61 -19.45 3.30 -15.23
N ALA A 62 -19.88 4.25 -16.08
CA ALA A 62 -19.05 4.90 -17.10
C ALA A 62 -17.79 5.59 -16.54
N GLU A 63 -17.83 6.09 -15.31
CA GLU A 63 -16.69 6.79 -14.67
C GLU A 63 -15.97 5.91 -13.63
N ASP A 64 -16.46 4.69 -13.42
CA ASP A 64 -15.87 3.77 -12.46
C ASP A 64 -14.56 3.17 -12.98
N LYS A 65 -13.70 2.73 -12.06
CA LYS A 65 -12.41 2.10 -12.38
C LYS A 65 -12.24 0.80 -11.63
N VAL A 66 -11.73 -0.23 -12.29
CA VAL A 66 -11.31 -1.45 -11.60
C VAL A 66 -9.90 -1.25 -11.08
N ARG A 67 -9.73 -1.43 -9.77
CA ARG A 67 -8.47 -1.24 -9.05
C ARG A 67 -7.99 -2.53 -8.40
N VAL A 68 -6.69 -2.60 -8.20
CA VAL A 68 -6.03 -3.66 -7.43
C VAL A 68 -5.32 -3.03 -6.26
N LYS A 69 -5.58 -3.56 -5.06
CA LYS A 69 -4.94 -3.13 -3.82
C LYS A 69 -4.21 -4.31 -3.20
N THR A 70 -2.94 -4.10 -2.83
CA THR A 70 -2.20 -5.06 -2.01
C THR A 70 -2.63 -4.94 -0.56
N LEU A 71 -2.99 -6.06 0.06
CA LEU A 71 -3.26 -6.18 1.48
C LEU A 71 -1.95 -6.67 2.12
N TYR A 72 -1.22 -5.76 2.76
CA TYR A 72 0.09 -6.09 3.32
C TYR A 72 -0.04 -6.97 4.56
N ALA A 73 0.70 -8.07 4.58
CA ALA A 73 0.89 -8.89 5.75
C ALA A 73 1.68 -8.14 6.83
N LYS A 74 1.35 -8.39 8.09
CA LYS A 74 2.14 -7.89 9.21
C LYS A 74 3.33 -8.83 9.41
N ARG A 75 4.52 -8.25 9.47
CA ARG A 75 5.73 -9.03 9.77
C ARG A 75 5.73 -9.48 11.23
N GLY A 76 6.04 -10.74 11.48
CA GLY A 76 6.17 -11.34 12.81
C GLY A 76 7.21 -10.61 13.65
N ARG A 77 7.07 -10.63 14.97
CA ARG A 77 8.01 -10.04 15.93
C ARG A 77 9.19 -10.99 16.16
N ILE A 78 10.35 -10.42 16.48
CA ILE A 78 11.47 -11.17 17.05
C ILE A 78 11.52 -10.81 18.53
N LYS A 79 11.54 -11.81 19.41
CA LYS A 79 11.52 -11.70 20.85
C LYS A 79 12.72 -12.43 21.47
N ASP A 80 13.16 -11.96 22.64
CA ASP A 80 14.08 -12.71 23.49
C ASP A 80 13.38 -13.89 24.19
N ALA A 81 14.14 -14.64 25.00
CA ALA A 81 13.63 -15.78 25.76
C ALA A 81 12.61 -15.36 26.84
N GLN A 82 12.61 -14.10 27.27
CA GLN A 82 11.70 -13.53 28.25
C GLN A 82 10.46 -12.89 27.61
N GLY A 83 10.40 -12.86 26.26
CA GLY A 83 9.28 -12.30 25.50
C GLY A 83 9.40 -10.81 25.21
N ASN A 84 10.53 -10.15 25.55
CA ASN A 84 10.76 -8.76 25.22
C ASN A 84 11.01 -8.62 23.72
N ALA A 85 10.54 -7.51 23.13
CA ALA A 85 10.68 -7.25 21.71
C ALA A 85 12.13 -6.90 21.33
N LEU A 86 12.72 -7.67 20.41
CA LEU A 86 14.00 -7.37 19.76
C LEU A 86 13.78 -6.69 18.38
N ALA A 87 12.71 -7.08 17.68
CA ALA A 87 12.22 -6.40 16.48
C ALA A 87 10.69 -6.46 16.42
N VAL A 88 10.05 -5.33 16.23
CA VAL A 88 8.57 -5.19 16.25
C VAL A 88 8.11 -4.15 15.24
N GLN A 89 6.89 -4.28 14.75
CA GLN A 89 6.24 -3.18 14.04
C GLN A 89 5.75 -2.13 15.03
N GLY A 90 6.00 -0.87 14.73
CA GLY A 90 5.57 0.24 15.56
C GLY A 90 5.44 1.53 14.76
N LYS A 91 5.06 2.59 15.43
CA LYS A 91 4.96 3.93 14.82
C LYS A 91 6.36 4.53 14.65
N ILE A 92 6.61 5.03 13.45
CA ILE A 92 7.79 5.83 13.13
C ILE A 92 7.29 7.21 12.71
N TYR A 93 7.93 8.22 13.23
CA TYR A 93 7.60 9.61 12.94
C TYR A 93 8.58 10.13 11.89
N SER A 94 8.07 10.39 10.69
CA SER A 94 8.82 11.04 9.61
C SER A 94 8.66 12.54 9.78
N VAL A 95 9.74 13.20 10.22
CA VAL A 95 9.79 14.65 10.41
C VAL A 95 10.34 15.26 9.14
N GLY A 96 9.65 16.26 8.61
CA GLY A 96 10.04 16.92 7.38
C GLY A 96 9.54 18.35 7.27
N PHE A 97 9.96 19.03 6.22
CA PHE A 97 9.51 20.37 5.88
C PHE A 97 8.47 20.35 4.75
N VAL A 98 7.59 21.35 4.78
CA VAL A 98 6.83 21.83 3.62
C VAL A 98 7.35 23.23 3.31
N PRO A 99 8.12 23.42 2.20
CA PRO A 99 8.85 24.65 1.92
C PRO A 99 8.00 25.92 1.96
N GLY A 100 6.80 25.91 1.37
CA GLY A 100 5.89 27.07 1.35
C GLY A 100 5.38 27.52 2.73
N LYS A 101 5.62 26.73 3.81
CA LYS A 101 5.25 27.06 5.18
C LYS A 101 6.43 27.48 6.05
N MET A 102 7.64 27.50 5.50
CA MET A 102 8.87 27.86 6.21
C MET A 102 9.05 29.36 6.36
N ASP A 103 9.90 29.74 7.31
CA ASP A 103 10.44 31.13 7.43
C ASP A 103 11.97 31.10 7.45
N GLY A 104 12.58 32.27 7.51
CA GLY A 104 14.04 32.44 7.46
C GLY A 104 14.80 31.77 8.63
N ASN A 105 14.12 31.41 9.71
CA ASN A 105 14.70 30.72 10.87
C ASN A 105 14.44 29.20 10.90
N SER A 106 13.54 28.71 10.05
CA SER A 106 13.08 27.32 10.10
C SER A 106 14.21 26.30 10.01
N VAL A 107 15.12 26.45 9.03
CA VAL A 107 16.28 25.55 8.86
C VAL A 107 17.18 25.57 10.08
N LYS A 108 17.48 26.78 10.64
CA LYS A 108 18.34 26.91 11.82
C LYS A 108 17.75 26.24 13.06
N LEU A 109 16.46 26.43 13.28
CA LEU A 109 15.76 25.84 14.43
C LEU A 109 15.65 24.31 14.30
N ALA A 110 15.27 23.81 13.12
CA ALA A 110 15.19 22.37 12.84
C ALA A 110 16.56 21.69 12.98
N ALA A 111 17.61 22.28 12.42
CA ALA A 111 18.98 21.79 12.55
C ALA A 111 19.37 21.59 14.03
N LYS A 112 19.09 22.58 14.88
CA LYS A 112 19.38 22.51 16.32
C LYS A 112 18.56 21.44 17.03
N LYS A 113 17.24 21.35 16.73
CA LYS A 113 16.34 20.43 17.44
C LYS A 113 16.49 18.97 16.98
N LEU A 114 16.82 18.75 15.70
CA LEU A 114 16.97 17.40 15.12
C LEU A 114 18.42 16.88 15.14
N GLY A 115 19.39 17.71 15.54
CA GLY A 115 20.80 17.32 15.50
C GLY A 115 21.35 17.14 14.07
N LEU A 116 20.77 17.83 13.08
CA LEU A 116 21.19 17.80 11.68
C LEU A 116 22.02 19.03 11.35
N SER A 117 22.90 18.94 10.34
CA SER A 117 23.56 20.13 9.80
C SER A 117 22.59 20.92 8.91
N LYS A 118 22.82 22.22 8.80
CA LYS A 118 22.01 23.08 7.88
C LYS A 118 22.20 22.65 6.43
N GLU A 119 23.41 22.24 6.10
CA GLU A 119 23.84 21.81 4.78
C GLU A 119 23.08 20.54 4.35
N GLU A 120 22.92 19.57 5.28
CA GLU A 120 22.11 18.35 5.04
C GLU A 120 20.65 18.68 4.78
N ILE A 121 20.06 19.60 5.56
CA ILE A 121 18.68 20.03 5.37
C ILE A 121 18.55 20.74 4.02
N GLN A 122 19.45 21.68 3.72
CA GLN A 122 19.42 22.43 2.48
C GLN A 122 19.54 21.52 1.26
N LYS A 123 20.49 20.57 1.29
CA LYS A 123 20.65 19.57 0.22
C LYS A 123 19.37 18.78 -0.07
N LYS A 124 18.54 18.52 0.94
CA LYS A 124 17.24 17.86 0.74
C LYS A 124 16.20 18.79 0.15
N LEU A 125 16.20 20.05 0.55
CA LEU A 125 15.30 21.09 0.03
C LEU A 125 15.60 21.45 -1.42
N ASP A 126 16.87 21.40 -1.84
CA ASP A 126 17.32 21.76 -3.19
C ASP A 126 17.07 20.64 -4.24
N GLN A 127 16.42 19.55 -3.89
CA GLN A 127 16.10 18.48 -4.82
C GLN A 127 15.10 18.96 -5.89
N LYS A 128 15.29 18.53 -7.14
CA LYS A 128 14.50 18.99 -8.31
C LYS A 128 12.99 18.73 -8.20
N TRP A 129 12.58 17.76 -7.40
CA TRP A 129 11.17 17.41 -7.21
C TRP A 129 10.47 18.23 -6.12
N VAL A 130 11.24 19.01 -5.35
CA VAL A 130 10.70 19.80 -4.24
C VAL A 130 9.98 21.02 -4.77
N THR A 131 8.76 21.21 -4.31
CA THR A 131 7.89 22.36 -4.56
C THR A 131 7.43 22.94 -3.22
N ASP A 132 6.77 24.08 -3.23
CA ASP A 132 6.27 24.74 -2.01
C ASP A 132 5.33 23.85 -1.19
N ASP A 133 4.57 22.95 -1.83
CA ASP A 133 3.63 22.05 -1.18
C ASP A 133 4.18 20.63 -0.92
N SER A 134 5.42 20.37 -1.34
CA SER A 134 6.04 19.04 -1.16
C SER A 134 6.40 18.79 0.30
N PHE A 135 6.10 17.60 0.81
CA PHE A 135 6.68 17.13 2.08
C PHE A 135 8.08 16.60 1.84
N VAL A 136 9.09 17.30 2.39
CA VAL A 136 10.52 16.95 2.29
C VAL A 136 10.96 16.24 3.58
N PRO A 137 11.12 14.91 3.60
CA PRO A 137 11.49 14.18 4.80
C PRO A 137 12.95 14.45 5.21
N LEU A 138 13.16 14.88 6.44
CA LEU A 138 14.47 15.14 7.02
C LEU A 138 15.03 13.95 7.76
N ILE A 139 14.26 13.41 8.72
CA ILE A 139 14.67 12.32 9.60
C ILE A 139 13.47 11.48 10.03
N LYS A 140 13.73 10.22 10.36
CA LYS A 140 12.75 9.32 10.98
C LYS A 140 13.10 9.10 12.44
N LEU A 141 12.13 9.28 13.31
CA LEU A 141 12.28 9.18 14.77
C LEU A 141 11.30 8.14 15.33
N LYS A 142 11.69 7.49 16.44
CA LYS A 142 10.79 6.63 17.23
C LYS A 142 9.84 7.46 18.10
N GLU A 143 10.32 8.60 18.56
CA GLU A 143 9.59 9.58 19.37
C GLU A 143 10.06 10.96 18.97
N TYR A 144 9.24 11.97 19.16
CA TYR A 144 9.61 13.37 18.93
C TYR A 144 9.06 14.26 20.04
N SER A 145 9.72 15.38 20.29
CA SER A 145 9.24 16.39 21.24
C SER A 145 8.25 17.32 20.56
N GLU A 146 7.13 17.64 21.22
CA GLU A 146 6.07 18.50 20.66
C GLU A 146 6.58 19.91 20.29
N ASP A 147 7.61 20.39 20.97
CA ASP A 147 8.23 21.69 20.66
C ASP A 147 8.83 21.76 19.24
N LEU A 148 8.99 20.61 18.58
CA LEU A 148 9.41 20.53 17.19
C LEU A 148 8.35 21.13 16.25
N LEU A 149 7.08 21.02 16.63
CA LEU A 149 5.96 21.56 15.86
C LEU A 149 5.88 23.10 15.89
N ASP A 150 6.60 23.75 16.82
CA ASP A 150 6.72 25.21 16.86
C ASP A 150 7.59 25.76 15.72
N VAL A 151 8.37 24.89 15.06
CA VAL A 151 9.20 25.30 13.93
C VAL A 151 8.35 25.38 12.67
N LYS A 152 8.21 26.59 12.12
CA LYS A 152 7.39 26.83 10.94
C LYS A 152 7.81 25.95 9.76
N GLY A 153 6.84 25.35 9.12
CA GLY A 153 7.04 24.45 8.00
C GLY A 153 7.37 23.01 8.38
N ILE A 154 7.64 22.69 9.66
CA ILE A 154 7.78 21.31 10.11
C ILE A 154 6.41 20.64 10.13
N ILE A 155 6.36 19.44 9.57
CA ILE A 155 5.27 18.50 9.64
C ILE A 155 5.81 17.15 10.11
N VAL A 156 5.07 16.50 10.99
CA VAL A 156 5.33 15.14 11.44
C VAL A 156 4.28 14.22 10.86
N SER A 157 4.72 13.31 10.00
CA SER A 157 3.90 12.25 9.44
C SER A 157 4.16 10.95 10.18
N THR A 158 3.10 10.22 10.51
CA THR A 158 3.22 8.91 11.18
C THR A 158 3.14 7.81 10.13
N GLU A 159 4.11 6.90 10.15
CA GLU A 159 4.12 5.69 9.35
C GLU A 159 4.33 4.45 10.24
N THR A 160 3.90 3.30 9.75
CA THR A 160 4.23 2.02 10.40
C THR A 160 5.57 1.52 9.85
N GLY A 161 6.50 1.22 10.73
CA GLY A 161 7.80 0.69 10.35
C GLY A 161 8.34 -0.36 11.31
N ARG A 162 9.48 -0.94 10.97
CA ARG A 162 10.18 -1.91 11.82
C ARG A 162 11.01 -1.18 12.86
N ILE A 163 10.78 -1.46 14.13
CA ILE A 163 11.50 -0.89 15.26
C ILE A 163 12.39 -1.96 15.88
N TYR A 164 13.61 -1.59 16.19
CA TYR A 164 14.61 -2.38 16.90
C TYR A 164 14.89 -1.71 18.24
N PRO A 165 14.24 -2.18 19.34
CA PRO A 165 14.33 -1.51 20.65
C PRO A 165 15.76 -1.39 21.19
N LEU A 166 16.59 -2.40 20.97
CA LEU A 166 17.99 -2.42 21.43
C LEU A 166 18.95 -1.60 20.55
N GLY A 167 18.47 -1.04 19.42
CA GLY A 167 19.27 -0.22 18.51
C GLY A 167 20.55 -0.91 18.05
N GLU A 168 21.68 -0.21 18.17
CA GLU A 168 22.99 -0.69 17.71
C GLU A 168 23.50 -1.90 18.51
N ALA A 169 23.13 -2.02 19.78
CA ALA A 169 23.60 -3.10 20.66
C ALA A 169 23.29 -4.51 20.13
N ALA A 170 22.19 -4.67 19.39
CA ALA A 170 21.80 -5.96 18.84
C ALA A 170 21.77 -5.96 17.29
N ALA A 171 22.26 -4.91 16.65
CA ALA A 171 22.12 -4.70 15.20
C ALA A 171 22.73 -5.83 14.38
N HIS A 172 23.90 -6.34 14.74
CA HIS A 172 24.57 -7.42 14.02
C HIS A 172 23.82 -8.75 14.12
N LEU A 173 23.20 -9.02 15.27
CA LEU A 173 22.46 -10.25 15.51
C LEU A 173 21.07 -10.20 14.86
N ILE A 174 20.31 -9.15 15.16
CA ILE A 174 18.94 -9.01 14.68
C ILE A 174 18.92 -8.69 13.18
N GLY A 175 19.85 -7.88 12.72
CA GLY A 175 19.89 -7.40 11.34
C GLY A 175 18.87 -6.30 11.07
N TYR A 176 18.46 -6.20 9.82
CA TYR A 176 17.51 -5.17 9.36
C TYR A 176 16.71 -5.64 8.15
N ILE A 177 15.62 -4.94 7.90
CA ILE A 177 14.80 -5.11 6.68
C ILE A 177 15.00 -3.93 5.73
N GLN A 178 14.86 -4.23 4.44
CA GLN A 178 14.80 -3.22 3.38
C GLN A 178 13.74 -3.63 2.36
N ASN A 179 12.86 -2.73 2.02
CA ASN A 179 11.72 -2.98 1.11
C ASN A 179 10.87 -4.20 1.53
N GLY A 180 10.71 -4.41 2.85
CA GLY A 180 9.93 -5.51 3.41
C GLY A 180 10.67 -6.84 3.55
N GLU A 181 11.89 -6.97 3.04
CA GLU A 181 12.70 -8.19 3.06
C GLU A 181 13.82 -8.10 4.11
N GLY A 182 14.11 -9.21 4.80
CA GLY A 182 15.25 -9.33 5.67
C GLY A 182 16.59 -9.34 4.92
N LYS A 183 17.51 -8.41 5.25
CA LYS A 183 18.79 -8.26 4.55
C LYS A 183 19.99 -8.76 5.35
N ALA A 184 19.87 -8.85 6.67
CA ALA A 184 20.93 -9.33 7.55
C ALA A 184 20.37 -9.98 8.81
N GLY A 185 21.22 -10.69 9.58
CA GLY A 185 20.92 -11.26 10.88
C GLY A 185 19.72 -12.21 10.89
N LEU A 186 19.02 -12.23 12.03
CA LEU A 186 17.79 -13.03 12.22
C LEU A 186 16.66 -12.61 11.26
N GLU A 187 16.58 -11.33 10.93
CA GLU A 187 15.60 -10.83 9.96
C GLU A 187 15.75 -11.52 8.59
N LYS A 188 16.98 -11.78 8.16
CA LYS A 188 17.26 -12.50 6.89
C LYS A 188 17.10 -14.00 7.04
N LEU A 189 17.64 -14.56 8.13
CA LEU A 189 17.65 -16.01 8.33
C LEU A 189 16.24 -16.59 8.43
N TYR A 190 15.32 -15.84 9.03
CA TYR A 190 13.92 -16.25 9.23
C TYR A 190 12.94 -15.42 8.42
N ASP A 191 13.37 -14.87 7.28
CA ASP A 191 12.53 -13.98 6.47
C ASP A 191 11.22 -14.64 6.03
N ASP A 192 11.27 -15.88 5.55
CA ASP A 192 10.09 -16.65 5.12
C ASP A 192 9.05 -16.83 6.23
N GLN A 193 9.52 -17.02 7.48
CA GLN A 193 8.64 -17.15 8.63
C GLN A 193 8.06 -15.78 9.04
N LEU A 194 8.90 -14.75 9.03
CA LEU A 194 8.58 -13.43 9.55
C LEU A 194 7.74 -12.60 8.58
N SER A 195 7.97 -12.69 7.27
CA SER A 195 7.35 -11.80 6.27
C SER A 195 5.86 -12.01 6.08
N GLY A 196 5.37 -13.26 6.24
CA GLY A 196 4.01 -13.63 5.88
C GLY A 196 3.77 -13.59 4.37
N THR A 197 2.52 -13.54 3.98
CA THR A 197 2.12 -13.49 2.56
C THR A 197 1.11 -12.38 2.35
N ASN A 198 1.41 -11.47 1.43
CA ASN A 198 0.50 -10.38 1.08
C ASN A 198 -0.76 -10.91 0.39
N GLY A 199 -1.88 -10.31 0.74
CA GLY A 199 -3.15 -10.49 0.04
C GLY A 199 -3.31 -9.53 -1.13
N LEU A 200 -4.40 -9.70 -1.86
CA LEU A 200 -4.81 -8.83 -2.96
C LEU A 200 -6.32 -8.61 -2.91
N GLU A 201 -6.75 -7.41 -3.21
CA GLU A 201 -8.14 -7.07 -3.40
C GLU A 201 -8.32 -6.46 -4.79
N ILE A 202 -9.30 -6.96 -5.56
CA ILE A 202 -9.77 -6.35 -6.81
C ILE A 202 -11.12 -5.72 -6.48
N TYR A 203 -11.27 -4.44 -6.77
CA TYR A 203 -12.49 -3.69 -6.45
C TYR A 203 -12.84 -2.64 -7.51
N ILE A 204 -14.09 -2.20 -7.50
CA ILE A 204 -14.57 -1.07 -8.28
C ILE A 204 -14.46 0.19 -7.42
N GLU A 205 -13.84 1.22 -7.99
CA GLU A 205 -13.69 2.57 -7.45
C GLU A 205 -14.56 3.53 -8.27
N ASP A 206 -15.34 4.37 -7.60
CA ASP A 206 -16.18 5.38 -8.25
C ASP A 206 -15.35 6.60 -8.71
N SER A 207 -16.04 7.55 -9.38
CA SER A 207 -15.44 8.80 -9.85
C SER A 207 -14.85 9.68 -8.76
N ASN A 208 -15.26 9.51 -7.49
CA ASN A 208 -14.75 10.23 -6.32
C ASN A 208 -13.56 9.53 -5.66
N GLY A 209 -13.08 8.41 -6.22
CA GLY A 209 -12.01 7.61 -5.65
C GLY A 209 -12.46 6.75 -4.47
N GLN A 210 -13.77 6.53 -4.29
CA GLN A 210 -14.30 5.71 -3.21
C GLN A 210 -14.55 4.29 -3.69
N LYS A 211 -14.24 3.33 -2.81
CA LYS A 211 -14.51 1.93 -3.09
C LYS A 211 -16.01 1.66 -3.10
N LYS A 212 -16.53 1.22 -4.25
CA LYS A 212 -17.92 0.87 -4.47
C LYS A 212 -18.21 -0.60 -4.11
N GLN A 213 -17.38 -1.52 -4.60
CA GLN A 213 -17.57 -2.95 -4.39
C GLN A 213 -16.26 -3.73 -4.56
N SER A 214 -16.05 -4.75 -3.72
CA SER A 214 -14.99 -5.76 -3.95
C SER A 214 -15.48 -6.82 -4.92
N LEU A 215 -14.65 -7.15 -5.89
CA LEU A 215 -14.89 -8.20 -6.89
C LEU A 215 -14.24 -9.53 -6.47
N ALA A 216 -13.02 -9.47 -5.96
CA ALA A 216 -12.32 -10.62 -5.40
C ALA A 216 -11.36 -10.17 -4.30
N VAL A 217 -11.19 -11.01 -3.29
CA VAL A 217 -10.27 -10.79 -2.17
C VAL A 217 -9.54 -12.07 -1.84
N ARG A 218 -8.22 -12.02 -1.89
CA ARG A 218 -7.34 -12.99 -1.27
C ARG A 218 -6.74 -12.33 -0.04
N SER A 219 -7.12 -12.79 1.14
CA SER A 219 -6.63 -12.25 2.40
C SER A 219 -5.11 -12.43 2.53
N GLN A 220 -4.47 -11.51 3.23
CA GLN A 220 -3.09 -11.67 3.67
C GLN A 220 -3.00 -12.72 4.78
N THR A 221 -1.82 -13.32 4.90
CA THR A 221 -1.45 -14.17 6.04
C THR A 221 -0.29 -13.51 6.75
N ASP A 222 -0.48 -13.11 7.99
CA ASP A 222 0.57 -12.46 8.78
C ASP A 222 1.73 -13.43 9.06
N GLY A 223 2.93 -12.87 9.18
CA GLY A 223 4.11 -13.62 9.55
C GLY A 223 4.04 -14.11 11.00
N LYS A 224 4.78 -15.18 11.29
CA LYS A 224 4.85 -15.77 12.62
C LYS A 224 5.95 -15.12 13.45
N ASP A 225 5.69 -14.94 14.74
CA ASP A 225 6.70 -14.48 15.69
C ASP A 225 7.85 -15.49 15.80
N LEU A 226 9.06 -14.98 16.03
CA LEU A 226 10.25 -15.73 16.35
C LEU A 226 10.63 -15.45 17.80
N THR A 227 10.81 -16.49 18.62
CA THR A 227 11.40 -16.37 19.96
C THR A 227 12.81 -16.94 19.92
N THR A 228 13.78 -16.16 20.41
CA THR A 228 15.19 -16.57 20.47
C THR A 228 15.52 -17.13 21.86
N THR A 229 16.69 -17.76 21.97
CA THR A 229 17.22 -18.28 23.25
C THR A 229 18.12 -17.28 23.99
N ILE A 230 18.16 -16.06 23.53
CA ILE A 230 18.96 -14.97 24.07
C ILE A 230 18.16 -14.23 25.12
#